data_b69b450db47b0f7edfb5e56079f9d4a2
#
_entry.id   b69b450db47b0f7edfb5e56079f9d4a2
#
_cell.length_a   1.000
_cell.length_b   1.000
_cell.length_c   1.000
_cell.angle_alpha   90.00
_cell.angle_beta   90.00
_cell.angle_gamma   90.00
#
_symmetry.space_group_name_H-M   'P 1'
#
loop_
_entity.id
_entity.type
_entity.pdbx_description
1 polymer ?
#
loop_
_entity_poly.entity_id
_entity_poly.type
_entity_poly.pdbx_seq_one_letter_code
_entity_poly.pdbx_strand_id
1 'polypeptide(L)'
;GLGSGSNANNQSSGQVSSPTGTQGLTFGRRSTVSIAGTSWGEIRLGRDYVPSFNNLTVSMHPFGTNGVGNAGQLFYPVAANGTTARTGVRTSNSVGYILPSNLNGFNGHVMYAMGENASGLFNSDDGTHMGFRVGYRNGPWNMAYASGTTKYTTAAKIANDYEQTNFAINYQMGQAKLMFLTNVNKIGATKTQTEMFGTQYNVSTGQVRIASTKLKATGVANDATQWAVGYVHNLSKRTVLFTNYSKVDNAGTGKQFTVGSGNSVTTAGGSSTGYEFGVRHSF
;
A
#
# COMPACT_ATOMS: atom_id res chain seq x y z
N GLY A 1 -13.87 -14.78 9.76
CA GLY A 1 -13.00 -13.80 10.45
C GLY A 1 -13.34 -13.68 11.93
N LEU A 2 -12.36 -13.37 12.75
CA LEU A 2 -12.59 -13.10 14.17
C LEU A 2 -13.05 -11.66 14.31
N GLY A 3 -14.32 -11.42 14.59
CA GLY A 3 -14.91 -10.10 14.69
C GLY A 3 -14.78 -9.48 16.09
N SER A 4 -14.72 -8.15 16.16
CA SER A 4 -14.61 -7.37 17.40
C SER A 4 -15.91 -6.65 17.77
N GLY A 5 -16.98 -6.81 17.03
CA GLY A 5 -18.23 -6.08 17.25
C GLY A 5 -18.24 -4.62 16.78
N SER A 6 -17.14 -4.13 16.19
CA SER A 6 -17.06 -2.76 15.64
C SER A 6 -17.30 -2.76 14.14
N ASN A 7 -18.36 -2.10 13.69
CA ASN A 7 -18.68 -1.96 12.26
C ASN A 7 -17.57 -1.26 11.45
N ALA A 8 -16.79 -0.40 12.10
CA ALA A 8 -15.70 0.33 11.44
C ALA A 8 -14.55 -0.58 10.97
N ASN A 9 -14.41 -1.77 11.54
CA ASN A 9 -13.33 -2.71 11.22
C ASN A 9 -13.78 -3.91 10.37
N ASN A 10 -15.08 -4.03 10.09
CA ASN A 10 -15.58 -5.06 9.22
C ASN A 10 -15.31 -4.69 7.76
N GLN A 11 -14.06 -4.78 7.38
CA GLN A 11 -13.59 -4.53 6.03
C GLN A 11 -13.45 -5.85 5.32
N SER A 12 -14.55 -6.42 4.91
CA SER A 12 -14.52 -7.35 3.80
C SER A 12 -14.11 -6.58 2.54
N SER A 13 -13.37 -7.25 1.69
CA SER A 13 -12.92 -6.67 0.42
C SER A 13 -14.15 -6.24 -0.39
N GLY A 14 -14.21 -4.96 -0.78
CA GLY A 14 -15.24 -4.44 -1.65
C GLY A 14 -16.62 -4.16 -1.05
N GLN A 15 -16.84 -4.36 0.24
CA GLN A 15 -18.11 -3.95 0.86
C GLN A 15 -18.19 -2.42 1.03
N VAL A 16 -19.26 -1.84 0.51
CA VAL A 16 -19.58 -0.40 0.62
C VAL A 16 -20.17 -0.06 1.99
N SER A 17 -20.80 -1.04 2.64
CA SER A 17 -21.34 -0.93 3.99
C SER A 17 -21.20 -2.24 4.73
N SER A 18 -20.90 -2.19 6.01
CA SER A 18 -20.95 -3.39 6.86
C SER A 18 -22.38 -3.90 6.92
N PRO A 19 -22.64 -5.19 6.69
CA PRO A 19 -23.95 -5.78 6.94
C PRO A 19 -24.37 -5.54 8.39
N THR A 20 -25.62 -5.18 8.61
CA THR A 20 -26.16 -4.98 9.95
C THR A 20 -26.02 -6.28 10.75
N GLY A 21 -25.43 -6.22 11.93
CA GLY A 21 -25.24 -7.37 12.82
C GLY A 21 -23.93 -8.15 12.63
N THR A 22 -23.06 -7.76 11.71
CA THR A 22 -21.73 -8.36 11.61
C THR A 22 -20.78 -7.79 12.65
N GLN A 23 -19.98 -8.66 13.27
CA GLN A 23 -18.94 -8.22 14.19
C GLN A 23 -17.72 -7.70 13.42
N GLY A 24 -17.10 -6.63 13.89
CA GLY A 24 -15.87 -6.11 13.30
C GLY A 24 -14.69 -7.09 13.46
N LEU A 25 -13.62 -6.85 12.71
CA LEU A 25 -12.41 -7.69 12.76
C LEU A 25 -11.62 -7.47 14.05
N THR A 26 -11.40 -8.53 14.83
CA THR A 26 -10.50 -8.50 15.99
C THR A 26 -9.04 -8.27 15.53
N PHE A 27 -8.62 -8.92 14.47
CA PHE A 27 -7.30 -8.75 13.86
C PHE A 27 -7.40 -8.00 12.54
N GLY A 28 -7.44 -6.68 12.60
CA GLY A 28 -7.64 -5.81 11.42
C GLY A 28 -6.46 -5.76 10.45
N ARG A 29 -5.27 -6.23 10.85
CA ARG A 29 -4.09 -6.26 9.99
C ARG A 29 -3.93 -7.63 9.33
N ARG A 30 -2.86 -8.35 9.61
CA ARG A 30 -2.63 -9.69 9.09
C ARG A 30 -3.07 -10.75 10.11
N SER A 31 -3.85 -11.71 9.65
CA SER A 31 -4.28 -12.86 10.45
C SER A 31 -4.34 -14.07 9.53
N THR A 32 -3.31 -14.91 9.57
CA THR A 32 -3.10 -15.98 8.60
C THR A 32 -2.67 -17.28 9.25
N VAL A 33 -3.02 -18.38 8.62
CA VAL A 33 -2.43 -19.71 8.84
C VAL A 33 -1.72 -20.12 7.55
N SER A 34 -0.54 -20.72 7.68
CA SER A 34 0.20 -21.17 6.49
C SER A 34 0.89 -22.51 6.68
N ILE A 35 1.12 -23.18 5.55
CA ILE A 35 1.99 -24.35 5.44
C ILE A 35 3.12 -23.97 4.50
N ALA A 36 4.36 -24.17 4.92
CA ALA A 36 5.53 -23.76 4.17
C ALA A 36 6.55 -24.89 4.07
N GLY A 37 7.25 -24.93 2.92
CA GLY A 37 8.37 -25.82 2.67
C GLY A 37 9.46 -25.13 1.86
N THR A 38 10.71 -25.45 2.15
CA THR A 38 11.87 -24.79 1.53
C THR A 38 11.99 -25.04 0.03
N SER A 39 11.48 -26.17 -0.46
CA SER A 39 11.53 -26.54 -1.87
C SER A 39 10.33 -26.10 -2.69
N TRP A 40 9.15 -25.97 -2.07
CA TRP A 40 7.90 -25.70 -2.78
C TRP A 40 7.24 -24.38 -2.42
N GLY A 41 7.72 -23.65 -1.40
CA GLY A 41 7.19 -22.34 -1.04
C GLY A 41 6.17 -22.38 0.10
N GLU A 42 5.18 -21.50 0.08
CA GLU A 42 4.22 -21.33 1.16
C GLU A 42 2.80 -21.17 0.59
N ILE A 43 1.84 -21.93 1.11
CA ILE A 43 0.41 -21.70 0.95
C ILE A 43 -0.09 -21.01 2.22
N ARG A 44 -0.75 -19.87 2.05
CA ARG A 44 -1.22 -19.03 3.14
C ARG A 44 -2.69 -18.73 3.01
N LEU A 45 -3.44 -18.89 4.11
CA LEU A 45 -4.89 -18.70 4.19
C LEU A 45 -5.22 -17.61 5.20
N GLY A 46 -6.23 -16.78 4.91
CA GLY A 46 -6.78 -15.81 5.86
C GLY A 46 -6.76 -14.36 5.36
N ARG A 47 -6.61 -13.40 6.28
CA ARG A 47 -6.47 -11.99 5.95
C ARG A 47 -5.01 -11.62 5.79
N ASP A 48 -4.62 -11.19 4.60
CA ASP A 48 -3.23 -10.85 4.31
C ASP A 48 -3.09 -9.61 3.43
N TYR A 49 -1.85 -9.15 3.28
CA TYR A 49 -1.48 -8.09 2.36
C TYR A 49 -1.60 -8.56 0.91
N VAL A 50 -2.22 -7.74 0.08
CA VAL A 50 -2.27 -8.01 -1.37
C VAL A 50 -0.86 -7.94 -1.98
N PRO A 51 -0.60 -8.72 -3.05
CA PRO A 51 0.72 -8.78 -3.68
C PRO A 51 1.30 -7.41 -4.07
N SER A 52 0.46 -6.50 -4.58
CA SER A 52 0.85 -5.14 -4.99
C SER A 52 1.33 -4.26 -3.84
N PHE A 53 0.79 -4.45 -2.62
CA PHE A 53 1.20 -3.69 -1.44
C PHE A 53 2.68 -3.88 -1.09
N ASN A 54 3.23 -5.06 -1.29
CA ASN A 54 4.62 -5.35 -0.99
C ASN A 54 5.61 -4.51 -1.81
N ASN A 55 5.23 -4.10 -3.02
CA ASN A 55 6.04 -3.19 -3.82
C ASN A 55 5.99 -1.75 -3.32
N LEU A 56 4.82 -1.30 -2.88
CA LEU A 56 4.58 0.12 -2.64
C LEU A 56 5.16 0.63 -1.32
N THR A 57 5.50 -0.25 -0.36
CA THR A 57 5.65 0.23 1.00
C THR A 57 6.85 -0.30 1.76
N VAL A 58 7.08 -1.61 1.78
CA VAL A 58 8.02 -2.18 2.78
C VAL A 58 9.46 -2.17 2.29
N SER A 59 9.69 -2.50 1.03
CA SER A 59 11.04 -2.70 0.50
C SER A 59 11.45 -1.67 -0.55
N MET A 60 10.51 -0.87 -1.05
CA MET A 60 10.69 -0.06 -2.25
C MET A 60 10.46 1.45 -2.02
N HIS A 61 10.16 1.88 -0.78
CA HIS A 61 9.99 3.30 -0.42
C HIS A 61 10.96 3.69 0.69
N PRO A 62 11.68 4.86 0.61
CA PRO A 62 12.69 5.24 1.60
C PRO A 62 12.17 5.33 3.04
N PHE A 63 10.92 5.77 3.22
CA PHE A 63 10.28 5.96 4.53
C PHE A 63 9.38 4.78 4.96
N GLY A 64 9.16 3.80 4.08
CA GLY A 64 8.28 2.67 4.39
C GLY A 64 6.82 3.08 4.51
N THR A 65 6.11 2.53 5.53
CA THR A 65 4.65 2.63 5.66
C THR A 65 4.15 3.59 6.73
N ASN A 66 5.03 4.17 7.52
CA ASN A 66 4.64 4.94 8.71
C ASN A 66 5.33 6.29 8.74
N GLY A 67 4.77 7.19 9.55
CA GLY A 67 5.31 8.52 9.79
C GLY A 67 5.01 9.53 8.70
N VAL A 68 5.47 10.75 8.91
CA VAL A 68 5.18 11.89 8.03
C VAL A 68 5.84 11.78 6.65
N GLY A 69 6.93 11.04 6.53
CA GLY A 69 7.61 10.80 5.23
C GLY A 69 6.93 9.77 4.34
N ASN A 70 5.92 9.06 4.84
CA ASN A 70 5.17 8.06 4.09
C ASN A 70 4.27 8.72 3.04
N ALA A 71 4.33 8.24 1.79
CA ALA A 71 3.50 8.72 0.69
C ALA A 71 2.25 7.83 0.44
N GLY A 72 1.82 7.03 1.42
CA GLY A 72 0.74 6.06 1.25
C GLY A 72 -0.57 6.67 0.74
N GLN A 73 -0.91 7.89 1.11
CA GLN A 73 -2.11 8.56 0.61
C GLN A 73 -2.06 8.83 -0.90
N LEU A 74 -0.87 9.07 -1.46
CA LEU A 74 -0.69 9.27 -2.89
C LEU A 74 -0.69 7.95 -3.65
N PHE A 75 -0.25 6.85 -3.02
CA PHE A 75 -0.31 5.52 -3.64
C PHE A 75 -1.68 4.86 -3.57
N TYR A 76 -2.48 5.19 -2.56
CA TYR A 76 -3.82 4.65 -2.32
C TYR A 76 -4.87 5.76 -2.22
N PRO A 77 -4.99 6.62 -3.25
CA PRO A 77 -5.94 7.70 -3.19
C PRO A 77 -7.36 7.15 -3.05
N VAL A 78 -8.14 7.76 -2.16
CA VAL A 78 -9.57 7.50 -2.07
C VAL A 78 -10.23 8.02 -3.33
N ALA A 79 -11.06 7.23 -3.98
CA ALA A 79 -11.88 7.72 -5.07
C ALA A 79 -12.71 8.93 -4.60
N ALA A 80 -12.85 9.94 -5.46
CA ALA A 80 -13.50 11.22 -5.13
C ALA A 80 -14.97 11.09 -4.63
N ASN A 81 -15.59 9.93 -4.86
CA ASN A 81 -16.96 9.63 -4.45
C ASN A 81 -17.07 8.85 -3.12
N GLY A 82 -15.97 8.71 -2.37
CA GLY A 82 -15.98 8.02 -1.07
C GLY A 82 -16.17 6.49 -1.16
N THR A 83 -16.38 5.94 -2.34
CA THR A 83 -16.50 4.49 -2.53
C THR A 83 -15.13 3.84 -2.48
N THR A 84 -14.96 2.95 -1.55
CA THR A 84 -13.66 2.40 -1.21
C THR A 84 -13.62 0.91 -1.49
N ALA A 85 -13.44 0.55 -2.74
CA ALA A 85 -12.94 -0.77 -3.08
C ALA A 85 -11.47 -0.88 -2.63
N ARG A 86 -11.22 -0.88 -1.31
CA ARG A 86 -9.87 -0.69 -0.75
C ARG A 86 -9.16 -2.00 -0.51
N THR A 87 -8.95 -2.77 -1.53
CA THR A 87 -8.01 -3.88 -1.46
C THR A 87 -6.58 -3.50 -1.84
N GLY A 88 -6.28 -2.21 -1.91
CA GLY A 88 -4.91 -1.73 -2.18
C GLY A 88 -3.88 -2.12 -1.12
N VAL A 89 -4.31 -2.55 0.06
CA VAL A 89 -3.43 -2.92 1.17
C VAL A 89 -3.63 -4.37 1.60
N ARG A 90 -4.88 -4.77 1.89
CA ARG A 90 -5.22 -6.10 2.45
C ARG A 90 -6.53 -6.58 1.91
N THR A 91 -6.68 -7.91 1.90
CA THR A 91 -7.96 -8.58 1.65
C THR A 91 -8.19 -9.68 2.67
N SER A 92 -9.46 -10.00 2.95
CA SER A 92 -9.89 -11.12 3.78
C SER A 92 -10.20 -12.33 2.91
N ASN A 93 -10.40 -13.51 3.54
CA ASN A 93 -10.79 -14.76 2.87
C ASN A 93 -9.89 -15.13 1.69
N SER A 94 -8.58 -14.89 1.86
CA SER A 94 -7.62 -15.12 0.80
C SER A 94 -6.93 -16.47 0.90
N VAL A 95 -6.59 -16.97 -0.28
CA VAL A 95 -5.62 -18.05 -0.50
C VAL A 95 -4.46 -17.44 -1.26
N GLY A 96 -3.27 -17.50 -0.69
CA GLY A 96 -2.03 -17.00 -1.30
C GLY A 96 -1.02 -18.12 -1.49
N TYR A 97 -0.26 -18.06 -2.59
CA TYR A 97 0.91 -18.89 -2.78
C TYR A 97 2.14 -18.02 -2.96
N ILE A 98 3.17 -18.28 -2.16
CA ILE A 98 4.43 -17.57 -2.15
C ILE A 98 5.53 -18.51 -2.64
N LEU A 99 6.26 -18.09 -3.64
CA LEU A 99 7.36 -18.86 -4.23
C LEU A 99 8.45 -19.16 -3.20
N PRO A 100 9.12 -20.32 -3.30
CA PRO A 100 10.26 -20.64 -2.44
C PRO A 100 11.45 -19.72 -2.69
N SER A 101 12.35 -19.65 -1.72
CA SER A 101 13.52 -18.74 -1.77
C SER A 101 14.70 -19.26 -2.63
N ASN A 102 14.62 -20.49 -3.13
CA ASN A 102 15.70 -21.17 -3.87
C ASN A 102 15.68 -20.94 -5.40
N LEU A 103 15.02 -19.89 -5.87
CA LEU A 103 14.84 -19.59 -7.28
C LEU A 103 15.86 -18.55 -7.82
N ASN A 104 17.11 -18.61 -7.37
CA ASN A 104 18.21 -17.76 -7.87
C ASN A 104 17.87 -16.25 -7.90
N GLY A 105 17.18 -15.76 -6.87
CA GLY A 105 16.79 -14.37 -6.75
C GLY A 105 15.37 -14.05 -7.21
N PHE A 106 14.72 -14.93 -7.96
CA PHE A 106 13.30 -14.77 -8.26
C PHE A 106 12.45 -15.01 -7.01
N ASN A 107 11.42 -14.21 -6.87
CA ASN A 107 10.44 -14.30 -5.80
C ASN A 107 9.06 -13.91 -6.36
N GLY A 108 8.01 -14.38 -5.74
CA GLY A 108 6.67 -14.12 -6.23
C GLY A 108 5.61 -14.46 -5.21
N HIS A 109 4.43 -13.91 -5.46
CA HIS A 109 3.23 -14.12 -4.66
C HIS A 109 2.02 -14.02 -5.58
N VAL A 110 1.17 -15.02 -5.59
CA VAL A 110 -0.16 -14.98 -6.20
C VAL A 110 -1.20 -15.09 -5.11
N MET A 111 -2.33 -14.41 -5.27
CA MET A 111 -3.39 -14.37 -4.28
C MET A 111 -4.76 -14.35 -4.97
N TYR A 112 -5.67 -15.13 -4.43
CA TYR A 112 -7.08 -15.05 -4.71
C TYR A 112 -7.85 -14.88 -3.40
N ALA A 113 -8.81 -13.95 -3.37
CA ALA A 113 -9.67 -13.74 -2.22
C ALA A 113 -11.13 -13.79 -2.66
N MET A 114 -11.95 -14.44 -1.85
CA MET A 114 -13.38 -14.58 -2.10
C MET A 114 -14.13 -13.35 -1.55
N GLY A 115 -15.13 -12.89 -2.28
CA GLY A 115 -16.10 -11.92 -1.80
C GLY A 115 -16.95 -12.49 -0.67
N GLU A 116 -17.64 -11.62 0.07
CA GLU A 116 -18.46 -12.01 1.23
C GLU A 116 -19.94 -11.66 1.04
N ASN A 117 -20.34 -11.17 -0.13
CA ASN A 117 -21.74 -10.91 -0.42
C ASN A 117 -22.53 -12.20 -0.65
N ALA A 118 -23.80 -12.19 -0.26
CA ALA A 118 -24.65 -13.36 -0.44
C ALA A 118 -24.83 -13.70 -1.92
N SER A 119 -24.82 -14.99 -2.24
CA SER A 119 -25.14 -15.48 -3.58
C SER A 119 -26.54 -15.05 -3.98
N GLY A 120 -26.75 -14.67 -5.24
CA GLY A 120 -28.03 -14.19 -5.75
C GLY A 120 -28.20 -12.67 -5.71
N LEU A 121 -27.34 -11.92 -5.05
CA LEU A 121 -27.29 -10.48 -5.16
C LEU A 121 -26.59 -10.06 -6.46
N PHE A 122 -26.98 -8.90 -7.02
CA PHE A 122 -26.34 -8.36 -8.24
C PHE A 122 -24.85 -8.04 -8.04
N ASN A 123 -24.42 -7.91 -6.81
CA ASN A 123 -23.06 -7.63 -6.40
C ASN A 123 -22.41 -8.78 -5.60
N SER A 124 -22.84 -10.01 -5.86
CA SER A 124 -22.34 -11.22 -5.19
C SER A 124 -20.81 -11.36 -5.29
N ASP A 125 -20.23 -10.93 -6.39
CA ASP A 125 -18.80 -11.02 -6.65
C ASP A 125 -17.96 -9.87 -6.04
N ASP A 126 -18.62 -8.86 -5.48
CA ASP A 126 -17.93 -7.71 -4.88
C ASP A 126 -16.99 -8.15 -3.76
N GLY A 127 -15.76 -7.64 -3.82
CA GLY A 127 -14.70 -8.02 -2.89
C GLY A 127 -13.86 -9.21 -3.34
N THR A 128 -14.26 -9.93 -4.40
CA THR A 128 -13.37 -10.91 -5.01
C THR A 128 -12.13 -10.21 -5.51
N HIS A 129 -10.96 -10.67 -5.07
CA HIS A 129 -9.67 -10.10 -5.45
C HIS A 129 -8.79 -11.17 -6.07
N MET A 130 -8.13 -10.80 -7.16
CA MET A 130 -7.06 -11.59 -7.76
C MET A 130 -5.85 -10.70 -7.97
N GLY A 131 -4.68 -11.15 -7.53
CA GLY A 131 -3.46 -10.38 -7.68
C GLY A 131 -2.20 -11.25 -7.71
N PHE A 132 -1.14 -10.69 -8.28
CA PHE A 132 0.17 -11.33 -8.28
C PHE A 132 1.29 -10.30 -8.17
N ARG A 133 2.43 -10.78 -7.75
CA ARG A 133 3.70 -10.07 -7.75
C ARG A 133 4.79 -11.03 -8.22
N VAL A 134 5.63 -10.56 -9.11
CA VAL A 134 6.88 -11.21 -9.49
C VAL A 134 8.03 -10.25 -9.24
N GLY A 135 9.10 -10.73 -8.64
CA GLY A 135 10.28 -9.94 -8.31
C GLY A 135 11.57 -10.68 -8.58
N TYR A 136 12.63 -9.91 -8.69
CA TYR A 136 13.99 -10.40 -8.81
C TYR A 136 14.90 -9.61 -7.89
N ARG A 137 15.68 -10.32 -7.07
CA ARG A 137 16.66 -9.72 -6.16
C ARG A 137 17.98 -10.49 -6.26
N ASN A 138 18.98 -9.84 -6.82
CA ASN A 138 20.32 -10.40 -6.92
C ASN A 138 21.36 -9.28 -6.95
N GLY A 139 22.44 -9.44 -6.17
CA GLY A 139 23.47 -8.43 -6.04
C GLY A 139 22.88 -7.06 -5.62
N PRO A 140 23.22 -5.97 -6.35
CA PRO A 140 22.72 -4.63 -6.03
C PRO A 140 21.25 -4.38 -6.45
N TRP A 141 20.65 -5.27 -7.24
CA TRP A 141 19.34 -5.11 -7.82
C TRP A 141 18.24 -5.72 -6.97
N ASN A 142 17.14 -4.98 -6.81
CA ASN A 142 15.89 -5.50 -6.28
C ASN A 142 14.75 -4.83 -7.05
N MET A 143 14.03 -5.59 -7.86
CA MET A 143 12.94 -5.08 -8.68
C MET A 143 11.74 -6.00 -8.59
N ALA A 144 10.54 -5.44 -8.76
CA ALA A 144 9.32 -6.24 -8.82
C ALA A 144 8.20 -5.51 -9.56
N TYR A 145 7.39 -6.32 -10.20
CA TYR A 145 6.13 -5.92 -10.82
C TYR A 145 4.98 -6.60 -10.08
N ALA A 146 3.88 -5.89 -9.90
CA ALA A 146 2.67 -6.47 -9.31
C ALA A 146 1.42 -5.87 -9.95
N SER A 147 0.39 -6.70 -10.04
CA SER A 147 -0.94 -6.29 -10.51
C SER A 147 -2.02 -7.01 -9.70
N GLY A 148 -3.18 -6.37 -9.56
CA GLY A 148 -4.33 -6.95 -8.90
C GLY A 148 -5.61 -6.24 -9.27
N THR A 149 -6.70 -6.99 -9.25
CA THR A 149 -8.06 -6.52 -9.53
C THR A 149 -9.00 -6.94 -8.42
N THR A 150 -9.85 -6.03 -7.97
CA THR A 150 -10.94 -6.32 -7.03
C THR A 150 -12.25 -5.98 -7.69
N LYS A 151 -13.16 -6.93 -7.66
CA LYS A 151 -14.52 -6.78 -8.17
C LYS A 151 -15.31 -5.80 -7.33
N TYR A 152 -15.99 -4.90 -7.99
CA TYR A 152 -16.89 -3.94 -7.38
C TYR A 152 -18.01 -3.56 -8.34
N THR A 153 -19.22 -3.47 -7.82
CA THR A 153 -20.42 -3.09 -8.57
C THR A 153 -21.07 -1.88 -7.93
N THR A 154 -21.36 -0.85 -8.72
CA THR A 154 -22.04 0.35 -8.23
C THR A 154 -23.50 0.07 -7.88
N ALA A 155 -24.14 0.96 -7.10
CA ALA A 155 -25.57 0.90 -6.82
C ALA A 155 -26.43 0.91 -8.10
N ALA A 156 -25.93 1.45 -9.21
CA ALA A 156 -26.56 1.41 -10.52
C ALA A 156 -26.33 0.08 -11.27
N LYS A 157 -25.79 -0.94 -10.60
CA LYS A 157 -25.46 -2.26 -11.16
C LYS A 157 -24.43 -2.22 -12.29
N ILE A 158 -23.54 -1.27 -12.27
CA ILE A 158 -22.46 -1.11 -13.26
C ILE A 158 -21.17 -1.63 -12.63
N ALA A 159 -20.44 -2.52 -13.34
CA ALA A 159 -19.13 -2.98 -12.92
C ALA A 159 -18.14 -1.81 -12.83
N ASN A 160 -17.43 -1.71 -11.73
CA ASN A 160 -16.53 -0.59 -11.40
C ASN A 160 -15.30 -1.10 -10.66
N ASP A 161 -14.68 -2.13 -11.22
CA ASP A 161 -13.57 -2.85 -10.59
C ASP A 161 -12.44 -1.89 -10.20
N TYR A 162 -11.82 -2.18 -9.05
CA TYR A 162 -10.56 -1.54 -8.66
C TYR A 162 -9.39 -2.32 -9.24
N GLU A 163 -8.64 -1.67 -10.10
CA GLU A 163 -7.42 -2.20 -10.69
C GLU A 163 -6.20 -1.48 -10.14
N GLN A 164 -5.17 -2.22 -9.76
CA GLN A 164 -3.89 -1.66 -9.33
C GLN A 164 -2.75 -2.38 -10.02
N THR A 165 -1.82 -1.61 -10.60
CA THR A 165 -0.60 -2.13 -11.23
C THR A 165 0.57 -1.26 -10.80
N ASN A 166 1.68 -1.89 -10.42
CA ASN A 166 2.86 -1.16 -10.03
C ASN A 166 4.17 -1.87 -10.42
N PHE A 167 5.20 -1.07 -10.56
CA PHE A 167 6.57 -1.51 -10.75
C PHE A 167 7.48 -0.74 -9.80
N ALA A 168 8.42 -1.44 -9.20
CA ALA A 168 9.40 -0.84 -8.30
C ALA A 168 10.78 -1.42 -8.54
N ILE A 169 11.82 -0.60 -8.41
CA ILE A 169 13.20 -0.99 -8.55
C ILE A 169 14.08 -0.24 -7.54
N ASN A 170 15.00 -0.95 -6.94
CA ASN A 170 16.06 -0.41 -6.11
C ASN A 170 17.41 -0.85 -6.66
N TYR A 171 18.38 0.05 -6.59
CA TYR A 171 19.77 -0.23 -6.93
C TYR A 171 20.69 0.25 -5.81
N GLN A 172 21.50 -0.67 -5.28
CA GLN A 172 22.50 -0.36 -4.26
C GLN A 172 23.81 0.08 -4.95
N MET A 173 24.20 1.33 -4.79
CA MET A 173 25.40 1.93 -5.33
C MET A 173 26.30 2.42 -4.18
N GLY A 174 27.21 1.57 -3.73
CA GLY A 174 28.04 1.89 -2.56
C GLY A 174 27.18 2.17 -1.32
N GLN A 175 27.29 3.38 -0.78
CA GLN A 175 26.51 3.81 0.38
C GLN A 175 25.11 4.31 0.02
N ALA A 176 24.83 4.56 -1.25
CA ALA A 176 23.54 5.02 -1.74
C ALA A 176 22.66 3.85 -2.18
N LYS A 177 21.38 3.90 -1.85
CA LYS A 177 20.33 3.05 -2.40
C LYS A 177 19.37 3.92 -3.17
N LEU A 178 19.40 3.82 -4.48
CA LEU A 178 18.49 4.54 -5.36
C LEU A 178 17.20 3.75 -5.51
N MET A 179 16.06 4.45 -5.52
CA MET A 179 14.75 3.83 -5.51
C MET A 179 13.82 4.54 -6.48
N PHE A 180 13.14 3.77 -7.32
CA PHE A 180 12.08 4.24 -8.18
C PHE A 180 10.86 3.34 -8.03
N LEU A 181 9.68 3.95 -8.07
CA LEU A 181 8.42 3.24 -7.98
C LEU A 181 7.36 3.98 -8.80
N THR A 182 6.59 3.24 -9.58
CA THR A 182 5.39 3.74 -10.25
C THR A 182 4.19 2.88 -9.90
N ASN A 183 3.03 3.50 -9.72
CA ASN A 183 1.78 2.83 -9.38
C ASN A 183 0.62 3.47 -10.15
N VAL A 184 -0.22 2.65 -10.72
CA VAL A 184 -1.45 3.05 -11.39
C VAL A 184 -2.63 2.41 -10.67
N ASN A 185 -3.59 3.22 -10.25
CA ASN A 185 -4.89 2.74 -9.79
C ASN A 185 -5.97 3.19 -10.78
N LYS A 186 -6.97 2.36 -10.98
CA LYS A 186 -8.12 2.65 -11.84
C LYS A 186 -9.40 2.18 -11.17
N ILE A 187 -10.41 3.01 -11.16
CA ILE A 187 -11.79 2.70 -10.74
C ILE A 187 -12.73 3.35 -11.75
N GLY A 188 -13.37 2.55 -12.59
CA GLY A 188 -14.20 3.07 -13.67
C GLY A 188 -13.44 4.02 -14.59
N ALA A 189 -13.92 5.25 -14.72
CA ALA A 189 -13.30 6.31 -15.52
C ALA A 189 -12.17 7.05 -14.80
N THR A 190 -12.03 6.88 -13.49
CA THR A 190 -10.98 7.56 -12.70
C THR A 190 -9.69 6.74 -12.72
N LYS A 191 -8.61 7.39 -13.07
CA LYS A 191 -7.26 6.82 -13.07
C LYS A 191 -6.33 7.73 -12.27
N THR A 192 -5.50 7.14 -11.43
CA THR A 192 -4.38 7.84 -10.78
C THR A 192 -3.07 7.15 -11.13
N GLN A 193 -2.06 7.96 -11.43
CA GLN A 193 -0.69 7.51 -11.66
C GLN A 193 0.22 8.20 -10.65
N THR A 194 0.95 7.42 -9.88
CA THR A 194 1.88 7.91 -8.87
C THR A 194 3.29 7.43 -9.20
N GLU A 195 4.24 8.35 -9.17
CA GLU A 195 5.66 8.08 -9.39
C GLU A 195 6.46 8.59 -8.20
N MET A 196 7.42 7.81 -7.75
CA MET A 196 8.32 8.15 -6.65
C MET A 196 9.76 7.91 -7.07
N PHE A 197 10.59 8.93 -6.81
CA PHE A 197 12.04 8.83 -6.81
C PHE A 197 12.55 9.05 -5.40
N GLY A 198 13.43 8.19 -4.93
CA GLY A 198 13.97 8.32 -3.59
C GLY A 198 15.36 7.74 -3.44
N THR A 199 15.97 8.07 -2.32
CA THR A 199 17.28 7.54 -1.94
C THR A 199 17.39 7.34 -0.45
N GLN A 200 18.18 6.36 -0.08
CA GLN A 200 18.71 6.16 1.26
C GLN A 200 20.23 6.20 1.16
N TYR A 201 20.87 7.11 1.87
CA TYR A 201 22.32 7.26 1.88
C TYR A 201 22.86 6.96 3.28
N ASN A 202 23.68 5.93 3.38
CA ASN A 202 24.31 5.56 4.64
C ASN A 202 25.46 6.52 4.95
N VAL A 203 25.43 7.08 6.13
CA VAL A 203 26.50 7.87 6.72
C VAL A 203 27.02 7.16 7.97
N SER A 204 28.22 7.46 8.42
CA SER A 204 28.91 6.82 9.56
C SER A 204 27.99 6.01 10.52
N THR A 205 27.15 6.73 11.30
CA THR A 205 26.31 6.15 12.34
C THR A 205 24.82 6.19 12.01
N GLY A 206 24.47 6.47 10.75
CA GLY A 206 23.06 6.65 10.41
C GLY A 206 22.74 6.56 8.92
N GLN A 207 21.57 7.07 8.54
CA GLN A 207 21.07 7.05 7.19
C GLN A 207 20.24 8.30 6.90
N VAL A 208 20.59 9.03 5.85
CA VAL A 208 19.77 10.10 5.27
C VAL A 208 18.78 9.48 4.30
N ARG A 209 17.53 9.97 4.31
CA ARG A 209 16.45 9.52 3.43
C ARG A 209 15.83 10.71 2.74
N ILE A 210 15.61 10.58 1.44
CA ILE A 210 14.95 11.61 0.62
C ILE A 210 13.97 10.90 -0.32
N ALA A 211 12.79 11.47 -0.50
CA ALA A 211 11.81 11.02 -1.48
C ALA A 211 11.05 12.19 -2.08
N SER A 212 10.75 12.09 -3.37
CA SER A 212 9.80 12.93 -4.09
C SER A 212 8.77 12.02 -4.74
N THR A 213 7.49 12.25 -4.44
CA THR A 213 6.36 11.47 -4.95
C THR A 213 5.38 12.40 -5.63
N LYS A 214 5.01 12.09 -6.87
CA LYS A 214 4.05 12.86 -7.66
C LYS A 214 2.90 11.99 -8.07
N LEU A 215 1.69 12.44 -7.80
CA LEU A 215 0.44 11.83 -8.24
C LEU A 215 -0.20 12.70 -9.32
N LYS A 216 -0.63 12.07 -10.40
CA LYS A 216 -1.50 12.63 -11.43
C LYS A 216 -2.81 11.88 -11.45
N ALA A 217 -3.93 12.61 -11.49
CA ALA A 217 -5.26 12.06 -11.56
C ALA A 217 -5.93 12.42 -12.89
N THR A 218 -6.67 11.48 -13.46
CA THR A 218 -7.51 11.67 -14.65
C THR A 218 -8.95 11.36 -14.26
N GLY A 219 -9.89 12.19 -14.70
CA GLY A 219 -11.30 12.09 -14.33
C GLY A 219 -11.68 12.81 -13.05
N VAL A 220 -10.70 13.30 -12.28
CA VAL A 220 -10.89 14.13 -11.06
C VAL A 220 -9.71 15.09 -10.91
N ALA A 221 -9.96 16.26 -10.31
CA ALA A 221 -8.94 17.30 -10.11
C ALA A 221 -8.18 17.07 -8.78
N ASN A 222 -7.37 16.02 -8.72
CA ASN A 222 -6.70 15.57 -7.49
C ASN A 222 -5.19 15.31 -7.69
N ASP A 223 -4.51 16.14 -8.43
CA ASP A 223 -3.05 16.07 -8.53
C ASP A 223 -2.40 16.50 -7.21
N ALA A 224 -1.31 15.85 -6.86
CA ALA A 224 -0.53 16.21 -5.67
C ALA A 224 0.94 15.85 -5.81
N THR A 225 1.78 16.56 -5.07
CA THR A 225 3.21 16.24 -4.96
C THR A 225 3.59 16.21 -3.49
N GLN A 226 4.34 15.20 -3.10
CA GLN A 226 4.94 15.11 -1.78
C GLN A 226 6.46 15.04 -1.90
N TRP A 227 7.15 15.75 -1.05
CA TRP A 227 8.55 15.52 -0.80
C TRP A 227 8.82 15.29 0.68
N ALA A 228 9.82 14.49 0.97
CA ALA A 228 10.19 14.14 2.32
C ALA A 228 11.70 14.03 2.46
N VAL A 229 12.21 14.47 3.61
CA VAL A 229 13.60 14.30 4.03
C VAL A 229 13.63 13.77 5.45
N GLY A 230 14.56 12.88 5.75
CA GLY A 230 14.68 12.30 7.09
C GLY A 230 16.07 11.83 7.39
N TYR A 231 16.33 11.66 8.67
CA TYR A 231 17.57 11.11 9.19
C TYR A 231 17.28 10.07 10.26
N VAL A 232 17.97 8.93 10.18
CA VAL A 232 17.96 7.87 11.18
C VAL A 232 19.35 7.76 11.76
N HIS A 233 19.46 7.86 13.07
CA HIS A 233 20.71 7.72 13.81
C HIS A 233 20.71 6.41 14.61
N ASN A 234 21.71 5.58 14.40
CA ASN A 234 21.83 4.29 15.08
C ASN A 234 22.54 4.49 16.44
N LEU A 235 21.79 4.35 17.53
CA LEU A 235 22.36 4.31 18.88
C LEU A 235 22.94 2.94 19.20
N SER A 236 22.31 1.88 18.70
CA SER A 236 22.74 0.51 18.84
C SER A 236 22.17 -0.37 17.72
N LYS A 237 22.49 -1.68 17.72
CA LYS A 237 21.88 -2.63 16.76
C LYS A 237 20.35 -2.74 16.90
N ARG A 238 19.77 -2.32 18.03
CA ARG A 238 18.36 -2.44 18.34
C ARG A 238 17.63 -1.10 18.52
N THR A 239 18.37 0.01 18.69
CA THR A 239 17.79 1.32 19.02
C THR A 239 18.24 2.36 18.03
N VAL A 240 17.29 3.07 17.44
CA VAL A 240 17.56 4.20 16.56
C VAL A 240 16.75 5.41 16.99
N LEU A 241 17.32 6.61 16.83
CA LEU A 241 16.59 7.86 16.80
C LEU A 241 16.26 8.20 15.36
N PHE A 242 15.13 8.81 15.11
CA PHE A 242 14.81 9.29 13.77
C PHE A 242 14.10 10.63 13.81
N THR A 243 14.29 11.39 12.74
CA THR A 243 13.55 12.62 12.47
C THR A 243 13.19 12.67 11.01
N ASN A 244 11.96 13.11 10.70
CA ASN A 244 11.49 13.25 9.33
C ASN A 244 10.72 14.58 9.20
N TYR A 245 10.85 15.17 8.02
CA TYR A 245 10.06 16.31 7.58
C TYR A 245 9.42 15.96 6.23
N SER A 246 8.19 16.38 6.03
CA SER A 246 7.50 16.19 4.76
C SER A 246 6.53 17.32 4.48
N LYS A 247 6.32 17.58 3.19
CA LYS A 247 5.32 18.51 2.67
C LYS A 247 4.56 17.86 1.53
N VAL A 248 3.24 18.00 1.56
CA VAL A 248 2.32 17.64 0.47
C VAL A 248 1.72 18.93 -0.08
N ASP A 249 1.80 19.12 -1.38
CA ASP A 249 1.15 20.20 -2.11
C ASP A 249 0.05 19.59 -3.00
N ASN A 250 -1.21 19.98 -2.77
CA ASN A 250 -2.33 19.65 -3.65
C ASN A 250 -2.38 20.65 -4.80
N ALA A 251 -2.79 20.22 -5.99
CA ALA A 251 -2.89 21.08 -7.16
C ALA A 251 -4.36 21.39 -7.51
N GLY A 252 -4.58 22.52 -8.17
CA GLY A 252 -5.88 22.94 -8.66
C GLY A 252 -6.93 23.07 -7.54
N THR A 253 -8.03 22.35 -7.67
CA THR A 253 -9.10 22.32 -6.67
C THR A 253 -8.98 21.19 -5.67
N GLY A 254 -7.95 20.35 -5.80
CA GLY A 254 -7.67 19.23 -4.89
C GLY A 254 -7.36 19.70 -3.48
N LYS A 255 -7.78 18.95 -2.48
CA LYS A 255 -7.52 19.23 -1.04
C LYS A 255 -7.48 17.97 -0.17
N GLN A 256 -7.45 16.81 -0.79
CA GLN A 256 -7.60 15.55 -0.05
C GLN A 256 -6.30 14.97 0.51
N PHE A 257 -5.14 15.44 0.07
CA PHE A 257 -3.87 14.87 0.49
C PHE A 257 -3.22 15.70 1.59
N THR A 258 -2.80 15.00 2.64
CA THR A 258 -2.10 15.58 3.79
C THR A 258 -0.88 14.73 4.12
N VAL A 259 0.01 15.27 4.93
CA VAL A 259 1.14 14.52 5.49
C VAL A 259 0.63 13.52 6.53
N GLY A 260 1.15 12.30 6.48
CA GLY A 260 0.73 11.21 7.37
C GLY A 260 -0.66 10.67 7.03
N SER A 261 -1.50 10.48 8.03
CA SER A 261 -2.88 10.00 7.89
C SER A 261 -3.91 11.05 8.31
N GLY A 262 -3.58 12.32 8.11
CA GLY A 262 -4.44 13.45 8.45
C GLY A 262 -5.71 13.56 7.60
N ASN A 263 -6.57 14.51 7.97
CA ASN A 263 -7.74 14.89 7.19
C ASN A 263 -7.34 15.72 5.97
N SER A 264 -8.31 16.01 5.08
CA SER A 264 -8.08 16.90 3.95
C SER A 264 -7.67 18.31 4.40
N VAL A 265 -6.91 19.01 3.56
CA VAL A 265 -6.65 20.45 3.77
C VAL A 265 -7.93 21.26 3.58
N THR A 266 -8.03 22.42 4.24
CA THR A 266 -9.25 23.25 4.21
C THR A 266 -9.38 24.04 2.91
N THR A 267 -8.26 24.41 2.29
CA THR A 267 -8.22 25.26 1.09
C THR A 267 -7.95 24.43 -0.15
N ALA A 268 -8.63 24.69 -1.26
CA ALA A 268 -8.37 24.12 -2.57
C ALA A 268 -6.92 24.45 -3.01
N GLY A 269 -6.18 23.46 -3.51
CA GLY A 269 -4.77 23.61 -3.83
C GLY A 269 -3.85 23.79 -2.62
N GLY A 270 -4.37 23.63 -1.40
CA GLY A 270 -3.64 23.88 -0.17
C GLY A 270 -2.55 22.84 0.11
N SER A 271 -1.61 23.21 0.96
CA SER A 271 -0.49 22.39 1.38
C SER A 271 -0.67 21.83 2.79
N SER A 272 -0.06 20.69 3.05
CA SER A 272 0.08 20.09 4.37
C SER A 272 1.55 19.84 4.66
N THR A 273 2.00 20.21 5.86
CA THR A 273 3.38 20.04 6.31
C THR A 273 3.42 19.29 7.62
N GLY A 274 4.38 18.41 7.79
CA GLY A 274 4.56 17.67 9.02
C GLY A 274 6.02 17.37 9.31
N TYR A 275 6.32 17.28 10.60
CA TYR A 275 7.60 16.79 11.08
C TYR A 275 7.36 15.79 12.22
N GLU A 276 8.30 14.88 12.38
CA GLU A 276 8.29 13.94 13.48
C GLU A 276 9.69 13.70 14.01
N PHE A 277 9.75 13.36 15.28
CA PHE A 277 10.94 12.87 15.95
C PHE A 277 10.53 11.65 16.78
N GLY A 278 11.37 10.63 16.82
CA GLY A 278 11.03 9.43 17.56
C GLY A 278 12.20 8.50 17.83
N VAL A 279 11.90 7.51 18.66
CA VAL A 279 12.78 6.39 18.99
C VAL A 279 12.13 5.12 18.47
N ARG A 280 12.90 4.25 17.83
CA ARG A 280 12.47 2.89 17.50
C ARG A 280 13.40 1.91 18.19
N HIS A 281 12.81 1.01 18.98
CA HIS A 281 13.52 -0.08 19.66
C HIS A 281 12.96 -1.42 19.19
N SER A 282 13.85 -2.38 18.92
CA SER A 282 13.49 -3.77 18.60
C SER A 282 13.90 -4.68 19.75
N PHE A 283 12.98 -5.45 20.22
CA PHE A 283 13.16 -6.42 21.32
C PHE A 283 13.74 -7.75 20.83
#